data_88d07e21531fcd36c313992444ad024b
#
_entry.id   88d07e21531fcd36c313992444ad024b
#
_cell.length_a   1.000
_cell.length_b   1.000
_cell.length_c   1.000
_cell.angle_alpha   90.00
_cell.angle_beta   90.00
_cell.angle_gamma   90.00
#
_symmetry.space_group_name_H-M   'P 1'
#
loop_
_entity.id
_entity.type
_entity.pdbx_description
1 polymer ?
#
loop_
_entity_poly.entity_id
_entity_poly.type
_entity_poly.pdbx_seq_one_letter_code
_entity_poly.pdbx_strand_id
1 'polypeptide(L)'
;ILSMELYLYNRVEGSIWGASKEFLSSGRLDDLQSAFGSLKGFLAAKATGQVNVCAIFDNEEVGSLTKQGADSSFLTETLQHINAACGKDTIAYHRDLAGSFMVSADNAHAFHPAHAEKYDPKSRVYMNGGVVIKQSANQKYTTDAVSEAVTKMICEKAGVPCQVFANHADIPGGSTLGAILNSLVSVTSVAIGMTQLAMHPPSETAGAKDT
;
A
#
# COMPACT_ATOMS: atom_id res chain seq x y z
N ILE A 1 -29.38 -4.13 24.95
CA ILE A 1 -28.62 -4.14 23.67
C ILE A 1 -29.63 -3.85 22.58
N LEU A 2 -29.44 -2.78 21.82
CA LEU A 2 -30.33 -2.39 20.72
C LEU A 2 -29.80 -2.92 19.36
N SER A 3 -28.47 -3.08 19.21
CA SER A 3 -27.81 -3.63 18.03
C SER A 3 -26.44 -4.17 18.41
N MET A 4 -25.85 -5.00 17.54
CA MET A 4 -24.46 -5.49 17.67
C MET A 4 -23.90 -5.85 16.30
N GLU A 5 -22.60 -5.75 16.18
CA GLU A 5 -21.82 -6.25 15.05
C GLU A 5 -20.94 -7.39 15.54
N LEU A 6 -20.91 -8.50 14.80
CA LEU A 6 -20.17 -9.70 15.16
C LEU A 6 -19.29 -10.11 13.98
N TYR A 7 -18.02 -10.33 14.26
CA TYR A 7 -17.03 -10.70 13.25
C TYR A 7 -16.30 -11.99 13.67
N LEU A 8 -16.07 -12.85 12.70
CA LEU A 8 -15.23 -14.04 12.90
C LEU A 8 -13.76 -13.70 12.59
N TYR A 9 -12.87 -14.21 13.41
CA TYR A 9 -11.44 -14.09 13.18
C TYR A 9 -10.68 -15.33 13.62
N ASN A 10 -9.52 -15.58 12.99
CA ASN A 10 -8.62 -16.64 13.40
C ASN A 10 -7.88 -16.23 14.68
N ARG A 11 -7.91 -17.08 15.70
CA ARG A 11 -7.22 -16.87 16.99
C ARG A 11 -5.82 -17.49 17.06
N VAL A 12 -5.38 -18.15 15.99
CA VAL A 12 -4.02 -18.69 15.94
C VAL A 12 -3.04 -17.51 15.93
N GLU A 13 -2.09 -17.57 16.83
CA GLU A 13 -1.03 -16.56 16.92
C GLU A 13 -0.16 -16.56 15.68
N GLY A 14 0.36 -15.38 15.32
CA GLY A 14 1.33 -15.25 14.24
C GLY A 14 2.62 -16.02 14.56
N SER A 15 3.24 -16.58 13.54
CA SER A 15 4.45 -17.38 13.69
C SER A 15 5.50 -17.02 12.64
N ILE A 16 6.77 -17.06 13.06
CA ILE A 16 7.91 -16.99 12.16
C ILE A 16 8.44 -18.41 11.97
N TRP A 17 8.61 -18.82 10.71
CA TRP A 17 8.98 -20.18 10.35
C TRP A 17 9.91 -20.22 9.12
N GLY A 18 10.24 -21.44 8.64
CA GLY A 18 11.25 -21.67 7.64
C GLY A 18 12.62 -21.99 8.24
N ALA A 19 13.50 -22.63 7.47
CA ALA A 19 14.81 -23.07 7.93
C ALA A 19 15.70 -21.89 8.39
N SER A 20 15.51 -20.73 7.76
CA SER A 20 16.21 -19.47 8.09
C SER A 20 15.27 -18.43 8.72
N LYS A 21 14.12 -18.84 9.22
CA LYS A 21 13.07 -17.94 9.76
C LYS A 21 12.65 -16.85 8.75
N GLU A 22 12.57 -17.25 7.51
CA GLU A 22 12.35 -16.36 6.39
C GLU A 22 10.87 -16.06 6.12
N PHE A 23 9.94 -16.75 6.79
CA PHE A 23 8.51 -16.56 6.59
C PHE A 23 7.80 -16.12 7.86
N LEU A 24 6.80 -15.28 7.69
CA LEU A 24 5.84 -14.87 8.71
C LEU A 24 4.45 -15.34 8.28
N SER A 25 3.76 -16.06 9.17
CA SER A 25 2.35 -16.40 8.95
C SER A 25 1.48 -15.80 10.04
N SER A 26 0.43 -15.11 9.64
CA SER A 26 -0.57 -14.50 10.52
C SER A 26 -1.86 -14.23 9.74
N GLY A 27 -2.95 -13.98 10.42
CA GLY A 27 -4.13 -13.39 9.78
C GLY A 27 -3.94 -11.90 9.57
N ARG A 28 -4.58 -11.37 8.52
CA ARG A 28 -4.66 -9.92 8.25
C ARG A 28 -3.29 -9.24 8.02
N LEU A 29 -2.34 -9.96 7.41
CA LEU A 29 -1.12 -9.34 6.92
C LEU A 29 -1.47 -8.33 5.82
N ASP A 30 -2.46 -8.64 5.03
CA ASP A 30 -3.17 -7.70 4.19
C ASP A 30 -4.28 -7.01 5.00
N ASP A 31 -4.18 -5.67 5.25
CA ASP A 31 -2.96 -4.89 4.92
C ASP A 31 -2.31 -4.29 6.18
N LEU A 32 -2.40 -5.00 7.31
CA LEU A 32 -1.75 -4.54 8.55
C LEU A 32 -0.22 -4.47 8.43
N GLN A 33 0.39 -5.25 7.52
CA GLN A 33 1.82 -5.23 7.30
C GLN A 33 2.25 -3.90 6.67
N SER A 34 1.57 -3.44 5.60
CA SER A 34 1.88 -2.15 4.99
C SER A 34 1.51 -0.98 5.91
N ALA A 35 0.40 -1.10 6.65
CA ALA A 35 0.01 -0.10 7.65
C ALA A 35 1.09 0.06 8.73
N PHE A 36 1.64 -1.05 9.25
CA PHE A 36 2.73 -1.05 10.21
C PHE A 36 4.00 -0.43 9.63
N GLY A 37 4.42 -0.84 8.44
CA GLY A 37 5.59 -0.31 7.76
C GLY A 37 5.48 1.20 7.51
N SER A 38 4.32 1.64 7.02
CA SER A 38 4.02 3.07 6.78
C SER A 38 4.07 3.89 8.07
N LEU A 39 3.47 3.40 9.14
CA LEU A 39 3.51 4.07 10.45
C LEU A 39 4.93 4.14 11.01
N LYS A 40 5.71 3.07 10.91
CA LYS A 40 7.11 3.05 11.37
C LYS A 40 7.96 4.03 10.57
N GLY A 41 7.80 4.06 9.25
CA GLY A 41 8.47 5.02 8.38
C GLY A 41 8.11 6.46 8.72
N PHE A 42 6.81 6.74 8.93
CA PHE A 42 6.32 8.07 9.33
C PHE A 42 6.93 8.54 10.66
N LEU A 43 6.96 7.67 11.68
CA LEU A 43 7.52 8.00 13.00
C LEU A 43 9.04 8.20 12.96
N ALA A 44 9.75 7.54 12.06
CA ALA A 44 11.19 7.69 11.87
C ALA A 44 11.56 8.89 10.98
N ALA A 45 10.61 9.42 10.21
CA ALA A 45 10.86 10.50 9.28
C ALA A 45 11.14 11.82 10.00
N LYS A 46 12.12 12.58 9.47
CA LYS A 46 12.40 13.94 9.93
C LYS A 46 11.76 14.93 8.96
N ALA A 47 10.99 15.87 9.50
CA ALA A 47 10.46 16.97 8.69
C ALA A 47 11.61 17.91 8.28
N THR A 48 11.75 18.13 6.98
CA THR A 48 12.79 19.02 6.41
C THR A 48 12.14 20.03 5.46
N GLY A 49 11.12 20.76 5.98
CA GLY A 49 10.39 21.78 5.22
C GLY A 49 9.14 21.29 4.50
N GLN A 50 8.80 20.02 4.60
CA GLN A 50 7.54 19.43 4.14
C GLN A 50 6.66 19.00 5.33
N VAL A 51 5.39 18.76 5.05
CA VAL A 51 4.45 18.13 5.98
C VAL A 51 4.37 16.65 5.62
N ASN A 52 4.81 15.79 6.53
CA ASN A 52 4.64 14.35 6.38
C ASN A 52 3.24 13.96 6.87
N VAL A 53 2.55 13.13 6.11
CA VAL A 53 1.21 12.63 6.44
C VAL A 53 1.22 11.10 6.30
N CYS A 54 0.70 10.41 7.31
CA CYS A 54 0.41 8.99 7.26
C CYS A 54 -1.10 8.83 7.50
N ALA A 55 -1.81 8.35 6.49
CA ALA A 55 -3.25 8.09 6.58
C ALA A 55 -3.49 6.58 6.47
N ILE A 56 -4.25 6.03 7.42
CA ILE A 56 -4.64 4.63 7.44
C ILE A 56 -6.18 4.61 7.39
N PHE A 57 -6.72 3.90 6.42
CA PHE A 57 -8.15 3.82 6.16
C PHE A 57 -8.71 2.47 6.59
N ASP A 58 -10.00 2.45 6.87
CA ASP A 58 -10.76 1.24 7.13
C ASP A 58 -11.60 0.84 5.90
N ASN A 59 -12.18 -0.35 5.94
CA ASN A 59 -13.12 -0.85 4.93
C ASN A 59 -12.57 -0.93 3.50
N GLU A 60 -11.27 -1.10 3.32
CA GLU A 60 -10.68 -1.30 2.01
C GLU A 60 -11.26 -2.53 1.31
N GLU A 61 -11.30 -3.67 2.00
CA GLU A 61 -11.73 -4.99 1.50
C GLU A 61 -13.22 -5.07 1.10
N VAL A 62 -14.01 -4.11 1.54
CA VAL A 62 -15.43 -3.98 1.16
C VAL A 62 -15.69 -2.81 0.22
N GLY A 63 -14.64 -2.24 -0.37
CA GLY A 63 -14.72 -1.26 -1.46
C GLY A 63 -14.50 0.19 -1.09
N SER A 64 -14.06 0.52 0.13
CA SER A 64 -13.70 1.87 0.58
C SER A 64 -14.82 2.93 0.57
N LEU A 65 -16.07 2.56 0.28
CA LEU A 65 -17.21 3.46 0.07
C LEU A 65 -17.92 3.89 1.38
N THR A 66 -17.19 3.98 2.48
CA THR A 66 -17.73 4.37 3.79
C THR A 66 -17.06 5.63 4.30
N LYS A 67 -17.63 6.27 5.34
CA LYS A 67 -17.04 7.48 5.93
C LYS A 67 -15.62 7.33 6.46
N GLN A 68 -15.18 6.11 6.76
CA GLN A 68 -13.84 5.77 7.22
C GLN A 68 -12.96 5.14 6.13
N GLY A 69 -13.50 4.94 4.94
CA GLY A 69 -12.81 4.38 3.79
C GLY A 69 -12.05 5.44 2.97
N ALA A 70 -11.24 4.97 2.05
CA ALA A 70 -10.41 5.84 1.22
C ALA A 70 -11.22 6.72 0.24
N ASP A 71 -12.44 6.31 -0.13
CA ASP A 71 -13.35 7.08 -1.00
C ASP A 71 -14.24 8.07 -0.21
N SER A 72 -13.82 8.45 0.98
CA SER A 72 -14.48 9.48 1.79
C SER A 72 -13.80 10.84 1.63
N SER A 73 -14.47 11.89 2.10
CA SER A 73 -13.88 13.23 2.17
C SER A 73 -12.79 13.37 3.25
N PHE A 74 -12.58 12.34 4.08
CA PHE A 74 -11.72 12.38 5.26
C PHE A 74 -10.30 12.91 4.97
N LEU A 75 -9.62 12.35 3.95
CA LEU A 75 -8.26 12.78 3.61
C LEU A 75 -8.26 14.22 3.08
N THR A 76 -9.15 14.52 2.14
CA THR A 76 -9.23 15.85 1.52
C THR A 76 -9.50 16.95 2.54
N GLU A 77 -10.49 16.75 3.41
CA GLU A 77 -10.81 17.69 4.48
C GLU A 77 -9.68 17.84 5.49
N THR A 78 -9.04 16.71 5.87
CA THR A 78 -7.89 16.74 6.79
C THR A 78 -6.73 17.56 6.21
N LEU A 79 -6.38 17.34 4.93
CA LEU A 79 -5.31 18.09 4.27
C LEU A 79 -5.66 19.57 4.15
N GLN A 80 -6.91 19.92 3.86
CA GLN A 80 -7.37 21.31 3.83
C GLN A 80 -7.27 21.97 5.21
N HIS A 81 -7.66 21.26 6.28
CA HIS A 81 -7.50 21.76 7.64
C HIS A 81 -6.05 21.96 8.05
N ILE A 82 -5.16 21.04 7.68
CA ILE A 82 -3.70 21.21 7.90
C ILE A 82 -3.18 22.44 7.16
N ASN A 83 -3.57 22.60 5.90
CA ASN A 83 -3.18 23.76 5.09
C ASN A 83 -3.65 25.09 5.74
N ALA A 84 -4.91 25.16 6.17
CA ALA A 84 -5.46 26.32 6.86
C ALA A 84 -4.74 26.60 8.19
N ALA A 85 -4.44 25.56 8.96
CA ALA A 85 -3.67 25.67 10.21
C ALA A 85 -2.25 26.20 9.97
N CYS A 86 -1.67 25.94 8.80
CA CYS A 86 -0.39 26.50 8.37
C CYS A 86 -0.50 27.95 7.84
N GLY A 87 -1.68 28.56 7.91
CA GLY A 87 -1.92 29.94 7.43
C GLY A 87 -1.91 30.08 5.91
N LYS A 88 -2.16 29.00 5.16
CA LYS A 88 -2.15 28.97 3.70
C LYS A 88 -3.57 29.02 3.13
N ASP A 89 -3.72 29.68 2.00
CA ASP A 89 -4.97 29.78 1.25
C ASP A 89 -5.22 28.55 0.34
N THR A 90 -6.36 28.53 -0.34
CA THR A 90 -6.75 27.44 -1.25
C THR A 90 -5.81 27.34 -2.47
N ILE A 91 -5.27 28.44 -2.96
CA ILE A 91 -4.33 28.40 -4.10
C ILE A 91 -3.02 27.74 -3.67
N ALA A 92 -2.53 28.08 -2.49
CA ALA A 92 -1.35 27.46 -1.90
C ALA A 92 -1.58 25.96 -1.67
N TYR A 93 -2.78 25.56 -1.20
CA TYR A 93 -3.17 24.15 -1.05
C TYR A 93 -3.00 23.35 -2.35
N HIS A 94 -3.59 23.82 -3.44
CA HIS A 94 -3.50 23.13 -4.73
C HIS A 94 -2.08 23.08 -5.29
N ARG A 95 -1.32 24.15 -5.11
CA ARG A 95 0.11 24.19 -5.49
C ARG A 95 0.93 23.19 -4.68
N ASP A 96 0.69 23.10 -3.38
CA ASP A 96 1.41 22.18 -2.49
C ASP A 96 1.05 20.73 -2.78
N LEU A 97 -0.21 20.43 -3.12
CA LEU A 97 -0.62 19.12 -3.60
C LEU A 97 0.11 18.73 -4.90
N ALA A 98 0.17 19.64 -5.86
CA ALA A 98 0.86 19.40 -7.14
C ALA A 98 2.37 19.13 -6.96
N GLY A 99 2.96 19.67 -5.90
CA GLY A 99 4.37 19.43 -5.52
C GLY A 99 4.55 18.25 -4.56
N SER A 100 3.48 17.55 -4.18
CA SER A 100 3.52 16.43 -3.23
C SER A 100 3.75 15.09 -3.92
N PHE A 101 4.15 14.09 -3.12
CA PHE A 101 4.33 12.72 -3.57
C PHE A 101 3.59 11.78 -2.61
N MET A 102 2.78 10.88 -3.14
CA MET A 102 2.01 9.92 -2.36
C MET A 102 2.55 8.50 -2.58
N VAL A 103 2.76 7.79 -1.50
CA VAL A 103 3.00 6.34 -1.51
C VAL A 103 1.72 5.66 -1.05
N SER A 104 1.08 4.92 -1.95
CA SER A 104 -0.04 4.05 -1.63
C SER A 104 0.51 2.66 -1.35
N ALA A 105 0.45 2.25 -0.10
CA ALA A 105 0.99 0.97 0.36
C ALA A 105 -0.16 -0.02 0.61
N ASP A 106 -0.06 -1.19 -0.03
CA ASP A 106 -1.01 -2.27 0.02
C ASP A 106 -0.35 -3.55 -0.51
N ASN A 107 -0.50 -4.68 0.16
CA ASN A 107 0.28 -5.88 -0.13
C ASN A 107 0.08 -6.39 -1.57
N ALA A 108 1.03 -7.17 -2.05
CA ALA A 108 1.09 -7.69 -3.41
C ALA A 108 1.12 -9.22 -3.41
N HIS A 109 0.49 -9.83 -4.41
CA HIS A 109 0.57 -11.28 -4.59
C HIS A 109 1.99 -11.71 -4.94
N ALA A 110 2.61 -12.57 -4.10
CA ALA A 110 3.85 -13.25 -4.46
C ALA A 110 3.59 -14.33 -5.53
N PHE A 111 4.59 -14.60 -6.35
CA PHE A 111 4.51 -15.68 -7.34
C PHE A 111 4.23 -17.02 -6.64
N HIS A 112 3.12 -17.66 -7.03
CA HIS A 112 2.74 -18.97 -6.53
C HIS A 112 3.12 -20.05 -7.54
N PRO A 113 4.04 -20.97 -7.22
CA PRO A 113 4.59 -21.93 -8.20
C PRO A 113 3.55 -22.88 -8.80
N ALA A 114 2.47 -23.18 -8.05
CA ALA A 114 1.37 -24.03 -8.54
C ALA A 114 0.36 -23.27 -9.42
N HIS A 115 0.48 -21.95 -9.54
CA HIS A 115 -0.42 -21.08 -10.30
C HIS A 115 0.34 -20.08 -11.15
N ALA A 116 1.41 -20.57 -11.80
CA ALA A 116 2.29 -19.73 -12.63
C ALA A 116 1.56 -19.05 -13.80
N GLU A 117 0.48 -19.63 -14.27
CA GLU A 117 -0.38 -19.11 -15.35
C GLU A 117 -1.10 -17.81 -15.00
N LYS A 118 -1.19 -17.47 -13.72
CA LYS A 118 -1.83 -16.24 -13.25
C LYS A 118 -0.90 -15.02 -13.27
N TYR A 119 0.38 -15.24 -13.50
CA TYR A 119 1.39 -14.16 -13.44
C TYR A 119 1.90 -13.81 -14.83
N ASP A 120 2.26 -12.55 -14.99
CA ASP A 120 3.08 -12.16 -16.14
C ASP A 120 4.41 -12.94 -16.10
N PRO A 121 4.82 -13.55 -17.22
CA PRO A 121 6.01 -14.42 -17.24
C PRO A 121 7.33 -13.68 -16.95
N LYS A 122 7.37 -12.35 -17.11
CA LYS A 122 8.56 -11.52 -16.93
C LYS A 122 8.55 -10.70 -15.62
N SER A 123 7.37 -10.51 -15.02
CA SER A 123 7.18 -9.62 -13.86
C SER A 123 6.77 -10.41 -12.60
N ARG A 124 7.49 -11.48 -12.31
CA ARG A 124 7.28 -12.32 -11.13
C ARG A 124 7.95 -11.70 -9.92
N VAL A 125 7.22 -11.61 -8.81
CA VAL A 125 7.72 -11.07 -7.53
C VAL A 125 7.71 -12.16 -6.46
N TYR A 126 8.69 -12.11 -5.58
CA TYR A 126 8.95 -13.17 -4.60
C TYR A 126 9.04 -12.61 -3.19
N MET A 127 8.60 -13.39 -2.21
CA MET A 127 8.77 -13.08 -0.79
C MET A 127 10.27 -12.92 -0.45
N ASN A 128 10.57 -12.01 0.45
CA ASN A 128 11.93 -11.61 0.82
C ASN A 128 12.74 -10.97 -0.33
N GLY A 129 12.06 -10.51 -1.37
CA GLY A 129 12.64 -9.80 -2.50
C GLY A 129 12.58 -8.28 -2.40
N GLY A 130 12.09 -7.76 -1.28
CA GLY A 130 11.96 -6.33 -1.02
C GLY A 130 10.65 -5.72 -1.51
N VAL A 131 10.62 -4.41 -1.56
CA VAL A 131 9.43 -3.63 -1.92
C VAL A 131 8.98 -3.93 -3.34
N VAL A 132 7.68 -4.15 -3.52
CA VAL A 132 7.07 -4.33 -4.85
C VAL A 132 6.48 -3.02 -5.33
N ILE A 133 6.87 -2.58 -6.52
CA ILE A 133 6.25 -1.48 -7.25
C ILE A 133 5.20 -2.08 -8.17
N LYS A 134 3.93 -1.70 -7.99
CA LYS A 134 2.81 -2.24 -8.75
C LYS A 134 2.56 -1.41 -10.01
N GLN A 135 2.54 -2.06 -11.18
CA GLN A 135 2.23 -1.45 -12.46
C GLN A 135 0.90 -1.98 -13.03
N SER A 136 0.16 -1.13 -13.72
CA SER A 136 -1.08 -1.50 -14.38
C SER A 136 -1.32 -0.64 -15.61
N ALA A 137 -1.33 -1.25 -16.80
CA ALA A 137 -1.59 -0.54 -18.05
C ALA A 137 -3.01 0.06 -18.12
N ASN A 138 -3.98 -0.52 -17.41
CA ASN A 138 -5.35 -0.02 -17.30
C ASN A 138 -5.59 0.87 -16.07
N GLN A 139 -4.52 1.39 -15.46
CA GLN A 139 -4.54 2.35 -14.36
C GLN A 139 -5.29 1.86 -13.10
N LYS A 140 -5.27 0.57 -12.82
CA LYS A 140 -5.73 0.01 -11.53
C LYS A 140 -4.77 0.36 -10.39
N TYR A 141 -3.52 0.63 -10.74
CA TYR A 141 -2.49 1.21 -9.86
C TYR A 141 -2.05 2.55 -10.45
N THR A 142 -1.74 3.52 -9.61
CA THR A 142 -1.42 4.89 -10.01
C THR A 142 0.03 5.11 -10.43
N THR A 143 0.84 4.06 -10.37
CA THR A 143 2.26 4.13 -10.73
C THR A 143 2.43 4.52 -12.20
N ASP A 144 3.25 5.52 -12.43
CA ASP A 144 3.74 5.94 -13.74
C ASP A 144 5.29 5.86 -13.80
N ALA A 145 5.86 6.19 -14.95
CA ALA A 145 7.31 6.10 -15.13
C ALA A 145 8.09 7.04 -14.20
N VAL A 146 7.53 8.20 -13.84
CA VAL A 146 8.18 9.17 -12.95
C VAL A 146 8.15 8.68 -11.52
N SER A 147 6.99 8.28 -11.02
CA SER A 147 6.81 7.80 -9.66
C SER A 147 7.56 6.48 -9.42
N GLU A 148 7.62 5.60 -10.42
CA GLU A 148 8.45 4.40 -10.38
C GLU A 148 9.94 4.74 -10.28
N ALA A 149 10.43 5.65 -11.13
CA ALA A 149 11.84 6.04 -11.11
C ALA A 149 12.24 6.66 -9.76
N VAL A 150 11.40 7.56 -9.22
CA VAL A 150 11.61 8.15 -7.89
C VAL A 150 11.67 7.06 -6.81
N THR A 151 10.75 6.11 -6.85
CA THR A 151 10.71 5.02 -5.86
C THR A 151 11.94 4.12 -5.96
N LYS A 152 12.37 3.76 -7.17
CA LYS A 152 13.61 3.00 -7.37
C LYS A 152 14.83 3.72 -6.81
N MET A 153 14.94 5.02 -7.05
CA MET A 153 16.03 5.84 -6.49
C MET A 153 16.00 5.88 -4.95
N ILE A 154 14.79 5.94 -4.35
CA ILE A 154 14.62 5.89 -2.90
C ILE A 154 15.10 4.54 -2.37
N CYS A 155 14.65 3.43 -2.97
CA CYS A 155 15.05 2.09 -2.59
C CYS A 155 16.57 1.90 -2.70
N GLU A 156 17.19 2.33 -3.81
CA GLU A 156 18.63 2.28 -4.02
C GLU A 156 19.39 3.06 -2.93
N LYS A 157 18.96 4.29 -2.66
CA LYS A 157 19.56 5.13 -1.61
C LYS A 157 19.42 4.53 -0.21
N ALA A 158 18.31 3.84 0.05
CA ALA A 158 18.06 3.17 1.32
C ALA A 158 18.76 1.79 1.42
N GLY A 159 19.32 1.27 0.34
CA GLY A 159 19.88 -0.08 0.29
C GLY A 159 18.82 -1.18 0.39
N VAL A 160 17.59 -0.88 -0.01
CA VAL A 160 16.44 -1.80 0.03
C VAL A 160 16.20 -2.34 -1.38
N PRO A 161 16.13 -3.67 -1.56
CA PRO A 161 15.79 -4.24 -2.87
C PRO A 161 14.34 -3.89 -3.25
N CYS A 162 14.08 -3.78 -4.54
CA CYS A 162 12.74 -3.61 -5.06
C CYS A 162 12.48 -4.48 -6.28
N GLN A 163 11.22 -4.83 -6.47
CA GLN A 163 10.70 -5.66 -7.55
C GLN A 163 9.60 -4.89 -8.28
N VAL A 164 9.32 -5.27 -9.53
CA VAL A 164 8.21 -4.70 -10.29
C VAL A 164 7.18 -5.78 -10.56
N PHE A 165 5.92 -5.49 -10.23
CA PHE A 165 4.78 -6.37 -10.43
C PHE A 165 3.88 -5.85 -11.54
N ALA A 166 3.46 -6.74 -12.42
CA ALA A 166 2.35 -6.53 -13.33
C ALA A 166 1.48 -7.79 -13.36
N ASN A 167 0.16 -7.60 -13.46
CA ASN A 167 -0.74 -8.72 -13.66
C ASN A 167 -0.56 -9.34 -15.05
N HIS A 168 -0.89 -10.62 -15.17
CA HIS A 168 -1.08 -11.23 -16.48
C HIS A 168 -2.15 -10.45 -17.26
N ALA A 169 -1.94 -10.25 -18.56
CA ALA A 169 -2.82 -9.40 -19.38
C ALA A 169 -4.30 -9.84 -19.38
N ASP A 170 -4.56 -11.14 -19.26
CA ASP A 170 -5.90 -11.72 -19.25
C ASP A 170 -6.53 -11.79 -17.84
N ILE A 171 -5.79 -11.41 -16.80
CA ILE A 171 -6.27 -11.41 -15.42
C ILE A 171 -6.60 -9.98 -15.01
N PRO A 172 -7.87 -9.67 -14.72
CA PRO A 172 -8.20 -8.36 -14.15
C PRO A 172 -7.52 -8.21 -12.80
N GLY A 173 -6.69 -7.19 -12.68
CA GLY A 173 -6.07 -6.84 -11.39
C GLY A 173 -7.08 -6.30 -10.39
N GLY A 174 -6.83 -6.48 -9.11
CA GLY A 174 -7.50 -5.74 -8.06
C GLY A 174 -7.24 -4.24 -8.21
N SER A 175 -8.08 -3.42 -7.61
CA SER A 175 -7.83 -2.00 -7.42
C SER A 175 -7.33 -1.80 -5.99
N THR A 176 -6.50 -0.78 -5.79
CA THR A 176 -6.05 -0.39 -4.46
C THR A 176 -6.59 0.99 -4.10
N LEU A 177 -6.49 1.35 -2.84
CA LEU A 177 -6.89 2.68 -2.35
C LEU A 177 -6.16 3.83 -3.08
N GLY A 178 -4.98 3.59 -3.65
CA GLY A 178 -4.21 4.60 -4.37
C GLY A 178 -4.94 5.19 -5.57
N ALA A 179 -5.63 4.38 -6.36
CA ALA A 179 -6.40 4.87 -7.51
C ALA A 179 -7.58 5.74 -7.05
N ILE A 180 -8.25 5.36 -5.96
CA ILE A 180 -9.36 6.11 -5.35
C ILE A 180 -8.83 7.44 -4.81
N LEU A 181 -7.80 7.41 -3.97
CA LEU A 181 -7.22 8.60 -3.38
C LEU A 181 -6.70 9.58 -4.43
N ASN A 182 -6.09 9.06 -5.50
CA ASN A 182 -5.56 9.93 -6.56
C ASN A 182 -6.65 10.64 -7.38
N SER A 183 -7.87 10.10 -7.41
CA SER A 183 -9.01 10.81 -7.98
C SER A 183 -9.54 11.94 -7.11
N LEU A 184 -9.36 11.83 -5.78
CA LEU A 184 -9.79 12.83 -4.80
C LEU A 184 -8.70 13.88 -4.53
N VAL A 185 -7.45 13.45 -4.56
CA VAL A 185 -6.27 14.29 -4.28
C VAL A 185 -5.26 14.10 -5.41
N SER A 186 -5.25 15.02 -6.37
CA SER A 186 -4.42 14.92 -7.58
C SER A 186 -2.94 15.15 -7.27
N VAL A 187 -2.23 14.08 -6.90
CA VAL A 187 -0.80 14.10 -6.57
C VAL A 187 -0.04 13.05 -7.39
N THR A 188 1.26 13.27 -7.60
CA THR A 188 2.12 12.20 -8.14
C THR A 188 2.16 11.05 -7.15
N SER A 189 1.82 9.83 -7.60
CA SER A 189 1.69 8.69 -6.70
C SER A 189 2.30 7.42 -7.25
N VAL A 190 2.75 6.57 -6.33
CA VAL A 190 3.23 5.21 -6.60
C VAL A 190 2.41 4.22 -5.79
N ALA A 191 2.06 3.09 -6.39
CA ALA A 191 1.49 1.96 -5.68
C ALA A 191 2.60 0.95 -5.34
N ILE A 192 2.78 0.68 -4.06
CA ILE A 192 3.77 -0.29 -3.57
C ILE A 192 3.10 -1.34 -2.68
N GLY A 193 3.84 -2.40 -2.38
CA GLY A 193 3.40 -3.40 -1.40
C GLY A 193 4.51 -4.35 -1.02
N MET A 194 4.22 -5.19 -0.03
CA MET A 194 5.05 -6.32 0.33
C MET A 194 4.42 -7.59 -0.21
N THR A 195 5.26 -8.56 -0.57
CA THR A 195 4.75 -9.81 -1.16
C THR A 195 4.17 -10.74 -0.12
N GLN A 196 3.01 -11.31 -0.44
CA GLN A 196 2.41 -12.37 0.36
C GLN A 196 1.79 -13.47 -0.49
N LEU A 197 1.62 -14.64 0.10
CA LEU A 197 0.80 -15.73 -0.41
C LEU A 197 -0.44 -15.89 0.44
N ALA A 198 -1.48 -16.44 -0.18
CA ALA A 198 -2.76 -16.67 0.49
C ALA A 198 -3.35 -15.37 1.07
N MET A 199 -3.57 -14.35 0.21
CA MET A 199 -4.24 -13.10 0.57
C MET A 199 -5.72 -13.36 0.88
N HIS A 200 -6.24 -12.79 1.96
CA HIS A 200 -7.61 -12.88 2.48
C HIS A 200 -8.07 -14.19 3.17
N PRO A 201 -7.32 -15.29 3.26
CA PRO A 201 -7.74 -16.42 4.09
C PRO A 201 -7.47 -16.17 5.58
N PRO A 202 -7.94 -17.07 6.47
CA PRO A 202 -7.70 -16.92 7.90
C PRO A 202 -6.24 -16.87 8.35
N SER A 203 -5.31 -17.32 7.51
CA SER A 203 -3.87 -17.25 7.74
C SER A 203 -3.16 -16.98 6.42
N GLU A 204 -2.37 -15.92 6.40
CA GLU A 204 -1.60 -15.43 5.26
C GLU A 204 -0.11 -15.66 5.52
N THR A 205 0.69 -15.63 4.47
CA THR A 205 2.14 -15.81 4.59
C THR A 205 2.89 -14.75 3.82
N ALA A 206 3.82 -14.08 4.47
CA ALA A 206 4.69 -13.05 3.88
C ALA A 206 6.17 -13.34 4.16
N GLY A 207 7.04 -12.61 3.49
CA GLY A 207 8.47 -12.62 3.76
C GLY A 207 8.79 -11.88 5.06
N ALA A 208 9.48 -12.53 5.99
CA ALA A 208 9.84 -11.92 7.27
C ALA A 208 10.87 -10.79 7.13
N LYS A 209 11.56 -10.68 5.98
CA LYS A 209 12.55 -9.64 5.70
C LYS A 209 11.99 -8.45 4.93
N ASP A 210 10.73 -8.55 4.47
CA ASP A 210 10.11 -7.50 3.65
C ASP A 210 9.44 -6.40 4.49
N THR A 211 9.39 -6.56 5.83
CA THR A 211 8.71 -5.63 6.76
C THR A 211 9.69 -4.68 7.42
#